data_b503fb9e593262d18fa0f72acb740b9e
#
_entry.id   b503fb9e593262d18fa0f72acb740b9e
#
_cell.length_a   1.000
_cell.length_b   1.000
_cell.length_c   1.000
_cell.angle_alpha   90.00
_cell.angle_beta   90.00
_cell.angle_gamma   90.00
#
_symmetry.space_group_name_H-M   'P 1'
#
loop_
_entity.id
_entity.type
_entity.pdbx_description
1 polymer ?
#
loop_
_entity_poly.entity_id
_entity_poly.type
_entity_poly.pdbx_seq_one_letter_code
_entity_poly.pdbx_strand_id
1 'polypeptide(L)'
;MLEIRDIWKVFNPGTMDEKIALNGLSLKVEDGEFISIIGANGAGKSTLFNAICGTFLVDRGSIVLDGTDVTRVPEHIRAKVIGRLFQDPMKGSAPGMNIEENLILAAGRGGWLSISSPDERAGFRDRLALLGMGLEDRMKAPVGLLSGGQRQALTLMMATMAHPKLLLLDEHTAALDPGTAEKVLKLTTEIVAEEHLTCLMITHNMQSALDLGDRTIMMDGGNIVFDTRGEERKMLTVEGLLDRFRASSGKKLDNDRMLLSTVKDTPRNFKH
;
A
#
# COMPACT_ATOMS: atom_id res chain seq x y z
N MET A 1 -9.55 -12.89 -3.33
CA MET A 1 -9.09 -13.48 -2.07
C MET A 1 -7.64 -13.96 -2.22
N LEU A 2 -6.79 -13.68 -1.20
CA LEU A 2 -5.35 -14.04 -1.19
C LEU A 2 -5.08 -15.07 -0.10
N GLU A 3 -4.34 -16.12 -0.41
CA GLU A 3 -3.88 -17.12 0.55
C GLU A 3 -2.37 -17.34 0.41
N ILE A 4 -1.66 -17.10 1.50
CA ILE A 4 -0.22 -17.27 1.64
C ILE A 4 0.01 -18.41 2.63
N ARG A 5 0.80 -19.40 2.25
CA ARG A 5 1.05 -20.60 3.06
C ARG A 5 2.54 -20.82 3.25
N ASP A 6 3.00 -20.70 4.48
CA ASP A 6 4.36 -21.01 4.94
C ASP A 6 5.47 -20.48 4.01
N ILE A 7 5.39 -19.20 3.61
CA ILE A 7 6.38 -18.62 2.71
C ILE A 7 7.66 -18.25 3.44
N TRP A 8 8.79 -18.57 2.79
CA TRP A 8 10.14 -18.27 3.25
C TRP A 8 10.89 -17.46 2.21
N LYS A 9 11.68 -16.51 2.67
CA LYS A 9 12.64 -15.78 1.83
C LYS A 9 13.90 -15.47 2.60
N VAL A 10 15.02 -15.98 2.09
CA VAL A 10 16.36 -15.70 2.60
C VAL A 10 17.13 -14.96 1.52
N PHE A 11 17.67 -13.81 1.85
CA PHE A 11 18.60 -13.08 0.99
C PHE A 11 20.03 -13.44 1.34
N ASN A 12 20.90 -13.55 0.33
CA ASN A 12 22.32 -13.87 0.45
C ASN A 12 22.61 -15.12 1.30
N PRO A 13 21.96 -16.27 1.04
CA PRO A 13 22.12 -17.47 1.87
C PRO A 13 23.58 -17.94 1.89
N GLY A 14 24.06 -18.34 3.07
CA GLY A 14 25.42 -18.83 3.27
C GLY A 14 26.51 -17.74 3.26
N THR A 15 26.16 -16.46 3.27
CA THR A 15 27.11 -15.34 3.37
C THR A 15 27.04 -14.65 4.72
N MET A 16 28.00 -13.74 5.02
CA MET A 16 27.96 -12.93 6.24
C MET A 16 26.76 -11.97 6.28
N ASP A 17 26.19 -11.64 5.12
CA ASP A 17 25.02 -10.77 4.96
C ASP A 17 23.71 -11.56 4.78
N GLU A 18 23.69 -12.81 5.21
CA GLU A 18 22.48 -13.64 5.18
C GLU A 18 21.37 -12.98 6.00
N LYS A 19 20.18 -12.85 5.38
CA LYS A 19 19.02 -12.26 6.02
C LYS A 19 17.77 -13.08 5.74
N ILE A 20 17.19 -13.64 6.80
CA ILE A 20 15.85 -14.22 6.74
C ILE A 20 14.85 -13.07 6.74
N ALA A 21 14.21 -12.83 5.61
CA ALA A 21 13.30 -11.70 5.43
C ALA A 21 11.82 -12.10 5.54
N LEU A 22 11.48 -13.36 5.21
CA LEU A 22 10.21 -14.01 5.52
C LEU A 22 10.52 -15.36 6.16
N ASN A 23 9.82 -15.67 7.24
CA ASN A 23 10.15 -16.77 8.14
C ASN A 23 8.91 -17.64 8.42
N GLY A 24 8.47 -18.42 7.43
CA GLY A 24 7.29 -19.29 7.56
C GLY A 24 5.97 -18.51 7.65
N LEU A 25 5.89 -17.35 6.98
CA LEU A 25 4.72 -16.48 7.06
C LEU A 25 3.52 -17.12 6.35
N SER A 26 2.39 -17.14 7.07
CA SER A 26 1.08 -17.53 6.54
C SER A 26 0.06 -16.44 6.78
N LEU A 27 -0.75 -16.15 5.75
CA LEU A 27 -1.80 -15.11 5.82
C LEU A 27 -2.96 -15.51 4.89
N LYS A 28 -4.16 -15.39 5.40
CA LYS A 28 -5.38 -15.48 4.60
C LYS A 28 -6.10 -14.15 4.59
N VAL A 29 -6.44 -13.65 3.40
CA VAL A 29 -7.17 -12.40 3.19
C VAL A 29 -8.46 -12.76 2.46
N GLU A 30 -9.58 -12.32 3.00
CA GLU A 30 -10.88 -12.53 2.39
C GLU A 30 -11.12 -11.50 1.27
N ASP A 31 -12.10 -11.78 0.44
CA ASP A 31 -12.48 -10.86 -0.64
C ASP A 31 -13.09 -9.59 -0.06
N GLY A 32 -12.69 -8.41 -0.58
CA GLY A 32 -13.12 -7.12 -0.08
C GLY A 32 -12.54 -6.71 1.27
N GLU A 33 -11.67 -7.52 1.91
CA GLU A 33 -11.05 -7.18 3.20
C GLU A 33 -9.97 -6.10 3.04
N PHE A 34 -10.02 -5.07 3.89
CA PHE A 34 -8.98 -4.05 3.97
C PHE A 34 -8.11 -4.27 5.21
N ILE A 35 -6.85 -4.66 5.00
CA ILE A 35 -5.90 -4.97 6.07
C ILE A 35 -4.81 -3.90 6.17
N SER A 36 -4.64 -3.34 7.37
CA SER A 36 -3.50 -2.49 7.70
C SER A 36 -2.34 -3.32 8.26
N ILE A 37 -1.14 -3.13 7.71
CA ILE A 37 0.08 -3.85 8.08
C ILE A 37 1.07 -2.88 8.73
N ILE A 38 1.44 -3.15 9.97
CA ILE A 38 2.42 -2.37 10.73
C ILE A 38 3.62 -3.23 11.13
N GLY A 39 4.67 -2.61 11.60
CA GLY A 39 5.88 -3.28 12.09
C GLY A 39 7.12 -2.42 11.91
N ALA A 40 8.20 -2.76 12.61
CA ALA A 40 9.47 -2.03 12.53
C ALA A 40 10.09 -2.07 11.12
N ASN A 41 11.09 -1.19 10.90
CA ASN A 41 11.93 -1.27 9.72
C ASN A 41 12.68 -2.60 9.71
N GLY A 42 12.63 -3.31 8.59
CA GLY A 42 13.21 -4.64 8.46
C GLY A 42 12.33 -5.79 8.96
N ALA A 43 11.10 -5.54 9.42
CA ALA A 43 10.16 -6.59 9.84
C ALA A 43 9.69 -7.53 8.70
N GLY A 44 9.98 -7.20 7.43
CA GLY A 44 9.60 -8.03 6.28
C GLY A 44 8.41 -7.50 5.48
N LYS A 45 7.80 -6.37 5.85
CA LYS A 45 6.58 -5.82 5.21
C LYS A 45 6.71 -5.64 3.69
N SER A 46 7.68 -4.85 3.23
CA SER A 46 7.91 -4.63 1.79
C SER A 46 8.41 -5.91 1.09
N THR A 47 9.08 -6.82 1.83
CA THR A 47 9.43 -8.15 1.32
C THR A 47 8.19 -8.98 1.06
N LEU A 48 7.20 -8.94 1.95
CA LEU A 48 5.90 -9.59 1.75
C LEU A 48 5.21 -9.05 0.48
N PHE A 49 5.14 -7.73 0.32
CA PHE A 49 4.54 -7.12 -0.89
C PHE A 49 5.28 -7.53 -2.17
N ASN A 50 6.61 -7.52 -2.14
CA ASN A 50 7.42 -7.97 -3.27
C ASN A 50 7.20 -9.46 -3.59
N ALA A 51 7.04 -10.32 -2.58
CA ALA A 51 6.71 -11.73 -2.77
C ALA A 51 5.33 -11.90 -3.42
N ILE A 52 4.32 -11.16 -2.96
CA ILE A 52 2.97 -11.17 -3.54
C ILE A 52 2.99 -10.67 -5.00
N CYS A 53 3.71 -9.59 -5.28
CA CYS A 53 3.86 -9.06 -6.65
C CYS A 53 4.68 -9.98 -7.57
N GLY A 54 5.53 -10.86 -7.02
CA GLY A 54 6.41 -11.71 -7.81
C GLY A 54 7.68 -11.01 -8.30
N THR A 55 8.10 -9.92 -7.62
CA THR A 55 9.38 -9.24 -7.89
C THR A 55 10.57 -10.18 -7.66
N PHE A 56 10.39 -11.17 -6.80
CA PHE A 56 11.26 -12.33 -6.66
C PHE A 56 10.41 -13.57 -6.32
N LEU A 57 10.99 -14.75 -6.45
CA LEU A 57 10.35 -15.99 -6.04
C LEU A 57 10.64 -16.28 -4.57
N VAL A 58 9.63 -16.77 -3.85
CA VAL A 58 9.82 -17.30 -2.50
C VAL A 58 10.63 -18.60 -2.53
N ASP A 59 11.39 -18.88 -1.48
CA ASP A 59 12.25 -20.08 -1.42
C ASP A 59 11.45 -21.33 -1.04
N ARG A 60 10.37 -21.13 -0.24
CA ARG A 60 9.42 -22.19 0.16
C ARG A 60 8.02 -21.58 0.28
N GLY A 61 7.02 -22.48 0.37
CA GLY A 61 5.61 -22.11 0.53
C GLY A 61 4.91 -21.79 -0.77
N SER A 62 3.71 -21.26 -0.68
CA SER A 62 2.87 -20.95 -1.83
C SER A 62 2.06 -19.67 -1.64
N ILE A 63 1.71 -19.03 -2.76
CA ILE A 63 0.87 -17.85 -2.84
C ILE A 63 -0.24 -18.11 -3.84
N VAL A 64 -1.48 -18.08 -3.38
CA VAL A 64 -2.69 -18.30 -4.19
C VAL A 64 -3.49 -17.00 -4.21
N LEU A 65 -3.81 -16.50 -5.38
CA LEU A 65 -4.64 -15.32 -5.59
C LEU A 65 -5.89 -15.72 -6.37
N ASP A 66 -7.04 -15.52 -5.78
CA ASP A 66 -8.35 -15.84 -6.37
C ASP A 66 -8.41 -17.29 -6.90
N GLY A 67 -7.98 -18.23 -6.08
CA GLY A 67 -7.94 -19.67 -6.42
C GLY A 67 -6.82 -20.09 -7.38
N THR A 68 -6.04 -19.14 -7.92
CA THR A 68 -4.94 -19.42 -8.84
C THR A 68 -3.61 -19.40 -8.09
N ASP A 69 -2.81 -20.47 -8.20
CA ASP A 69 -1.45 -20.48 -7.67
C ASP A 69 -0.56 -19.56 -8.51
N VAL A 70 -0.11 -18.47 -7.88
CA VAL A 70 0.77 -17.47 -8.50
C VAL A 70 2.21 -17.57 -8.02
N THR A 71 2.56 -18.56 -7.22
CA THR A 71 3.87 -18.69 -6.55
C THR A 71 5.04 -18.52 -7.51
N ARG A 72 4.94 -19.07 -8.70
CA ARG A 72 5.99 -19.01 -9.75
C ARG A 72 5.62 -18.15 -10.95
N VAL A 73 4.49 -17.44 -10.89
CA VAL A 73 4.05 -16.56 -11.98
C VAL A 73 4.89 -15.29 -11.99
N PRO A 74 5.45 -14.86 -13.14
CA PRO A 74 6.25 -13.64 -13.24
C PRO A 74 5.48 -12.37 -12.88
N GLU A 75 6.19 -11.35 -12.38
CA GLU A 75 5.63 -10.06 -11.94
C GLU A 75 4.72 -9.40 -12.99
N HIS A 76 5.14 -9.34 -14.25
CA HIS A 76 4.37 -8.70 -15.32
C HIS A 76 3.02 -9.38 -15.63
N ILE A 77 2.88 -10.65 -15.26
CA ILE A 77 1.59 -11.36 -15.36
C ILE A 77 0.72 -11.04 -14.14
N ARG A 78 1.31 -11.06 -12.93
CA ARG A 78 0.59 -10.71 -11.70
C ARG A 78 0.14 -9.25 -11.70
N ALA A 79 0.91 -8.33 -12.29
CA ALA A 79 0.58 -6.92 -12.43
C ALA A 79 -0.73 -6.65 -13.21
N LYS A 80 -1.26 -7.64 -13.93
CA LYS A 80 -2.57 -7.53 -14.58
C LYS A 80 -3.76 -7.62 -13.62
N VAL A 81 -3.52 -8.19 -12.43
CA VAL A 81 -4.55 -8.44 -11.42
C VAL A 81 -4.19 -7.89 -10.03
N ILE A 82 -2.99 -7.35 -9.87
CA ILE A 82 -2.51 -6.71 -8.64
C ILE A 82 -2.19 -5.25 -8.95
N GLY A 83 -2.92 -4.33 -8.34
CA GLY A 83 -2.58 -2.91 -8.31
C GLY A 83 -1.56 -2.65 -7.21
N ARG A 84 -0.56 -1.81 -7.48
CA ARG A 84 0.45 -1.46 -6.48
C ARG A 84 0.75 0.04 -6.46
N LEU A 85 0.68 0.63 -5.26
CA LEU A 85 1.25 1.94 -4.99
C LEU A 85 2.57 1.77 -4.25
N PHE A 86 3.55 2.55 -4.68
CA PHE A 86 4.87 2.59 -4.07
C PHE A 86 4.99 3.77 -3.10
N GLN A 87 5.89 3.65 -2.14
CA GLN A 87 6.27 4.76 -1.25
C GLN A 87 6.73 5.99 -2.05
N ASP A 88 7.51 5.77 -3.11
CA ASP A 88 7.89 6.81 -4.06
C ASP A 88 6.92 6.81 -5.25
N PRO A 89 6.07 7.85 -5.40
CA PRO A 89 5.08 7.92 -6.48
C PRO A 89 5.71 8.01 -7.88
N MET A 90 7.01 8.31 -7.99
CA MET A 90 7.73 8.27 -9.26
C MET A 90 7.84 6.87 -9.84
N LYS A 91 7.85 5.84 -8.97
CA LYS A 91 7.93 4.43 -9.41
C LYS A 91 6.61 3.90 -10.00
N GLY A 92 5.49 4.54 -9.68
CA GLY A 92 4.16 4.16 -10.18
C GLY A 92 3.72 4.93 -11.41
N SER A 93 4.56 5.81 -11.97
CA SER A 93 4.20 6.68 -13.10
C SER A 93 5.36 6.82 -14.10
N ALA A 94 5.05 7.33 -15.30
CA ALA A 94 6.03 7.76 -16.30
C ALA A 94 6.16 9.30 -16.26
N PRO A 95 7.13 9.86 -15.50
CA PRO A 95 7.18 11.30 -15.24
C PRO A 95 7.40 12.18 -16.48
N GLY A 96 8.04 11.63 -17.52
CA GLY A 96 8.26 12.30 -18.80
C GLY A 96 7.01 12.34 -19.69
N MET A 97 5.99 11.56 -19.37
CA MET A 97 4.72 11.54 -20.09
C MET A 97 3.70 12.46 -19.40
N ASN A 98 2.68 12.90 -20.15
CA ASN A 98 1.58 13.67 -19.59
C ASN A 98 0.57 12.78 -18.83
N ILE A 99 -0.39 13.41 -18.13
CA ILE A 99 -1.37 12.68 -17.32
C ILE A 99 -2.20 11.72 -18.19
N GLU A 100 -2.70 12.18 -19.36
CA GLU A 100 -3.52 11.36 -20.27
C GLU A 100 -2.74 10.12 -20.76
N GLU A 101 -1.46 10.29 -21.14
CA GLU A 101 -0.61 9.17 -21.57
C GLU A 101 -0.40 8.14 -20.45
N ASN A 102 -0.18 8.60 -19.21
CA ASN A 102 -0.09 7.71 -18.05
C ASN A 102 -1.38 6.92 -17.81
N LEU A 103 -2.55 7.56 -17.96
CA LEU A 103 -3.85 6.89 -17.81
C LEU A 103 -4.09 5.85 -18.92
N ILE A 104 -3.72 6.15 -20.17
CA ILE A 104 -3.79 5.20 -21.28
C ILE A 104 -2.95 3.95 -20.98
N LEU A 105 -1.72 4.13 -20.48
CA LEU A 105 -0.85 3.02 -20.09
C LEU A 105 -1.48 2.18 -18.96
N ALA A 106 -2.02 2.85 -17.94
CA ALA A 106 -2.65 2.18 -16.79
C ALA A 106 -3.91 1.40 -17.20
N ALA A 107 -4.67 1.89 -18.18
CA ALA A 107 -5.82 1.19 -18.75
C ALA A 107 -5.44 -0.08 -19.55
N GLY A 108 -4.16 -0.43 -19.63
CA GLY A 108 -3.67 -1.63 -20.34
C GLY A 108 -3.74 -1.52 -21.86
N ARG A 109 -3.93 -0.32 -22.40
CA ARG A 109 -4.05 -0.06 -23.84
C ARG A 109 -2.74 0.42 -24.49
N GLY A 110 -1.60 -0.02 -23.95
CA GLY A 110 -0.28 0.36 -24.41
C GLY A 110 0.07 -0.22 -25.78
N GLY A 111 -0.22 0.53 -26.84
CA GLY A 111 0.41 0.35 -28.16
C GLY A 111 1.10 1.66 -28.53
N TRP A 112 2.13 1.61 -29.36
CA TRP A 112 2.94 2.79 -29.76
C TRP A 112 2.13 4.00 -30.28
N LEU A 113 0.87 3.79 -30.71
CA LEU A 113 0.00 4.82 -31.27
C LEU A 113 -1.34 4.93 -30.53
N SER A 114 -1.39 4.56 -29.24
CA SER A 114 -2.63 4.65 -28.47
C SER A 114 -3.00 6.12 -28.22
N ILE A 115 -3.93 6.61 -29.04
CA ILE A 115 -4.58 7.91 -28.84
C ILE A 115 -5.92 7.63 -28.17
N SER A 116 -6.23 8.32 -27.07
CA SER A 116 -7.54 8.22 -26.45
C SER A 116 -8.63 8.75 -27.38
N SER A 117 -9.73 8.03 -27.48
CA SER A 117 -10.93 8.54 -28.12
C SER A 117 -11.50 9.74 -27.33
N PRO A 118 -12.36 10.58 -27.93
CA PRO A 118 -13.02 11.66 -27.20
C PRO A 118 -13.80 11.17 -25.98
N ASP A 119 -14.47 10.03 -26.07
CA ASP A 119 -15.25 9.43 -24.98
C ASP A 119 -14.34 8.91 -23.86
N GLU A 120 -13.23 8.26 -24.19
CA GLU A 120 -12.24 7.83 -23.21
C GLU A 120 -11.62 9.01 -22.48
N ARG A 121 -11.32 10.08 -23.20
CA ARG A 121 -10.78 11.31 -22.62
C ARG A 121 -11.77 11.96 -21.66
N ALA A 122 -13.06 11.96 -22.00
CA ALA A 122 -14.12 12.40 -21.11
C ALA A 122 -14.16 11.53 -19.84
N GLY A 123 -14.15 10.21 -19.97
CA GLY A 123 -14.12 9.28 -18.84
C GLY A 123 -12.88 9.44 -17.95
N PHE A 124 -11.70 9.73 -18.52
CA PHE A 124 -10.50 10.05 -17.72
C PHE A 124 -10.67 11.37 -16.95
N ARG A 125 -11.27 12.40 -17.60
CA ARG A 125 -11.53 13.68 -16.97
C ARG A 125 -12.47 13.54 -15.78
N ASP A 126 -13.57 12.79 -15.94
CA ASP A 126 -14.56 12.56 -14.89
C ASP A 126 -13.92 11.84 -13.69
N ARG A 127 -13.09 10.81 -13.92
CA ARG A 127 -12.36 10.12 -12.87
C ARG A 127 -11.33 11.03 -12.17
N LEU A 128 -10.61 11.87 -12.91
CA LEU A 128 -9.66 12.82 -12.34
C LEU A 128 -10.38 13.88 -11.48
N ALA A 129 -11.58 14.32 -11.88
CA ALA A 129 -12.39 15.27 -11.12
C ALA A 129 -12.76 14.73 -9.72
N LEU A 130 -12.97 13.40 -9.58
CA LEU A 130 -13.24 12.76 -8.29
C LEU A 130 -12.08 12.95 -7.29
N LEU A 131 -10.84 13.13 -7.78
CA LEU A 131 -9.69 13.38 -6.92
C LEU A 131 -9.71 14.77 -6.26
N GLY A 132 -10.48 15.73 -6.81
CA GLY A 132 -10.59 17.09 -6.26
C GLY A 132 -9.27 17.86 -6.23
N MET A 133 -8.35 17.58 -7.19
CA MET A 133 -7.00 18.14 -7.23
C MET A 133 -6.71 18.98 -8.48
N GLY A 134 -7.72 19.24 -9.32
CA GLY A 134 -7.60 20.04 -10.54
C GLY A 134 -6.79 19.36 -11.65
N LEU A 135 -6.68 18.03 -11.63
CA LEU A 135 -5.93 17.26 -12.63
C LEU A 135 -6.71 17.10 -13.93
N GLU A 136 -8.04 17.13 -13.86
CA GLU A 136 -8.97 17.05 -14.97
C GLU A 136 -8.77 18.16 -16.02
N ASP A 137 -8.31 19.33 -15.60
CA ASP A 137 -8.03 20.47 -16.46
C ASP A 137 -6.58 20.50 -16.97
N ARG A 138 -5.74 19.59 -16.45
CA ARG A 138 -4.29 19.55 -16.72
C ARG A 138 -3.83 18.26 -17.38
N MET A 139 -4.70 17.54 -18.08
CA MET A 139 -4.40 16.22 -18.66
C MET A 139 -3.16 16.20 -19.58
N LYS A 140 -2.81 17.33 -20.18
CA LYS A 140 -1.59 17.47 -21.02
C LYS A 140 -0.34 17.89 -20.25
N ALA A 141 -0.44 18.13 -18.93
CA ALA A 141 0.71 18.47 -18.13
C ALA A 141 1.58 17.21 -17.89
N PRO A 142 2.93 17.34 -17.98
CA PRO A 142 3.84 16.26 -17.61
C PRO A 142 3.66 15.86 -16.14
N VAL A 143 3.60 14.55 -15.88
CA VAL A 143 3.42 14.01 -14.51
C VAL A 143 4.58 14.41 -13.60
N GLY A 144 5.79 14.58 -14.14
CA GLY A 144 6.94 15.07 -13.40
C GLY A 144 6.77 16.46 -12.77
N LEU A 145 5.85 17.29 -13.28
CA LEU A 145 5.56 18.64 -12.77
C LEU A 145 4.44 18.67 -11.71
N LEU A 146 3.84 17.53 -11.39
CA LEU A 146 2.80 17.44 -10.36
C LEU A 146 3.43 17.54 -8.96
N SER A 147 2.66 18.07 -7.99
CA SER A 147 3.04 17.97 -6.57
C SER A 147 3.06 16.50 -6.13
N GLY A 148 3.73 16.20 -5.01
CA GLY A 148 3.78 14.86 -4.44
C GLY A 148 2.38 14.25 -4.26
N GLY A 149 1.45 15.02 -3.65
CA GLY A 149 0.08 14.58 -3.43
C GLY A 149 -0.72 14.37 -4.71
N GLN A 150 -0.61 15.29 -5.68
CA GLN A 150 -1.25 15.14 -6.99
C GLN A 150 -0.77 13.88 -7.71
N ARG A 151 0.53 13.62 -7.67
CA ARG A 151 1.11 12.42 -8.28
C ARG A 151 0.67 11.16 -7.56
N GLN A 152 0.60 11.20 -6.23
CA GLN A 152 0.13 10.06 -5.43
C GLN A 152 -1.35 9.74 -5.73
N ALA A 153 -2.21 10.74 -5.79
CA ALA A 153 -3.61 10.55 -6.16
C ALA A 153 -3.76 10.02 -7.60
N LEU A 154 -2.95 10.53 -8.54
CA LEU A 154 -2.92 10.02 -9.90
C LEU A 154 -2.50 8.55 -9.95
N THR A 155 -1.42 8.17 -9.22
CA THR A 155 -0.96 6.77 -9.19
C THR A 155 -1.96 5.84 -8.50
N LEU A 156 -2.69 6.32 -7.49
CA LEU A 156 -3.79 5.57 -6.89
C LEU A 156 -4.88 5.27 -7.93
N MET A 157 -5.34 6.29 -8.65
CA MET A 157 -6.31 6.11 -9.72
C MET A 157 -5.80 5.14 -10.80
N MET A 158 -4.55 5.29 -11.23
CA MET A 158 -3.92 4.40 -12.22
C MET A 158 -3.91 2.94 -11.75
N ALA A 159 -3.59 2.69 -10.47
CA ALA A 159 -3.52 1.35 -9.89
C ALA A 159 -4.91 0.67 -9.79
N THR A 160 -5.99 1.46 -9.73
CA THR A 160 -7.38 0.95 -9.65
C THR A 160 -8.08 0.87 -11.00
N MET A 161 -7.59 1.56 -12.05
CA MET A 161 -8.24 1.60 -13.37
C MET A 161 -8.47 0.24 -14.02
N ALA A 162 -7.59 -0.73 -13.77
CA ALA A 162 -7.71 -2.09 -14.30
C ALA A 162 -8.61 -3.00 -13.44
N HIS A 163 -9.30 -2.45 -12.42
CA HIS A 163 -10.09 -3.21 -11.44
C HIS A 163 -9.31 -4.40 -10.88
N PRO A 164 -8.18 -4.15 -10.17
CA PRO A 164 -7.33 -5.21 -9.66
C PRO A 164 -8.08 -6.06 -8.63
N LYS A 165 -7.75 -7.35 -8.56
CA LYS A 165 -8.27 -8.25 -7.52
C LYS A 165 -7.66 -7.95 -6.15
N LEU A 166 -6.46 -7.37 -6.13
CA LEU A 166 -5.73 -7.01 -4.92
C LEU A 166 -5.02 -5.68 -5.13
N LEU A 167 -5.21 -4.76 -4.17
CA LEU A 167 -4.51 -3.47 -4.12
C LEU A 167 -3.47 -3.49 -3.00
N LEU A 168 -2.22 -3.17 -3.32
CA LEU A 168 -1.11 -3.09 -2.38
C LEU A 168 -0.64 -1.65 -2.24
N LEU A 169 -0.71 -1.09 -1.04
CA LEU A 169 -0.37 0.28 -0.70
C LEU A 169 0.87 0.30 0.21
N ASP A 170 2.04 0.63 -0.34
CA ASP A 170 3.31 0.61 0.41
C ASP A 170 3.67 2.01 0.88
N GLU A 171 3.30 2.36 2.13
CA GLU A 171 3.59 3.65 2.78
C GLU A 171 3.28 4.88 1.91
N HIS A 172 2.24 4.80 1.13
CA HIS A 172 1.92 5.70 0.03
C HIS A 172 1.65 7.16 0.43
N THR A 173 1.62 7.48 1.71
CA THR A 173 1.43 8.85 2.22
C THR A 173 2.63 9.37 3.02
N ALA A 174 3.67 8.55 3.23
CA ALA A 174 4.79 8.87 4.12
C ALA A 174 5.61 10.11 3.68
N ALA A 175 5.66 10.39 2.38
CA ALA A 175 6.41 11.51 1.82
C ALA A 175 5.57 12.80 1.63
N LEU A 176 4.31 12.80 2.09
CA LEU A 176 3.38 13.90 1.92
C LEU A 176 3.29 14.76 3.19
N ASP A 177 2.96 16.03 3.03
CA ASP A 177 2.56 16.87 4.16
C ASP A 177 1.26 16.34 4.80
N PRO A 178 1.01 16.63 6.10
CA PRO A 178 -0.11 16.03 6.84
C PRO A 178 -1.49 16.26 6.20
N GLY A 179 -1.73 17.47 5.69
CA GLY A 179 -3.02 17.81 5.10
C GLY A 179 -3.25 17.12 3.75
N THR A 180 -2.20 16.93 2.97
CA THR A 180 -2.25 16.18 1.72
C THR A 180 -2.35 14.68 1.97
N ALA A 181 -1.63 14.16 2.97
CA ALA A 181 -1.70 12.76 3.37
C ALA A 181 -3.14 12.37 3.79
N GLU A 182 -3.80 13.19 4.59
CA GLU A 182 -5.19 12.97 5.00
C GLU A 182 -6.16 12.91 3.81
N LYS A 183 -6.01 13.83 2.83
CA LYS A 183 -6.82 13.81 1.61
C LYS A 183 -6.59 12.53 0.79
N VAL A 184 -5.34 12.11 0.62
CA VAL A 184 -5.01 10.89 -0.13
C VAL A 184 -5.53 9.65 0.60
N LEU A 185 -5.42 9.57 1.93
CA LEU A 185 -5.98 8.47 2.72
C LEU A 185 -7.52 8.39 2.59
N LYS A 186 -8.19 9.54 2.65
CA LYS A 186 -9.64 9.61 2.45
C LYS A 186 -10.03 9.10 1.06
N LEU A 187 -9.39 9.59 0.01
CA LEU A 187 -9.59 9.10 -1.36
C LEU A 187 -9.33 7.59 -1.49
N THR A 188 -8.28 7.09 -0.85
CA THR A 188 -7.97 5.66 -0.83
C THR A 188 -9.13 4.86 -0.25
N THR A 189 -9.65 5.30 0.90
CA THR A 189 -10.75 4.62 1.58
C THR A 189 -12.04 4.64 0.74
N GLU A 190 -12.36 5.78 0.14
CA GLU A 190 -13.52 5.94 -0.74
C GLU A 190 -13.43 5.00 -1.94
N ILE A 191 -12.30 5.00 -2.67
CA ILE A 191 -12.10 4.14 -3.85
C ILE A 191 -12.15 2.66 -3.47
N VAL A 192 -11.48 2.24 -2.39
CA VAL A 192 -11.48 0.84 -1.93
C VAL A 192 -12.90 0.38 -1.57
N ALA A 193 -13.68 1.24 -0.91
CA ALA A 193 -15.07 0.93 -0.52
C ALA A 193 -16.01 0.90 -1.73
N GLU A 194 -15.94 1.89 -2.64
CA GLU A 194 -16.81 1.98 -3.80
C GLU A 194 -16.58 0.84 -4.81
N GLU A 195 -15.32 0.46 -5.02
CA GLU A 195 -14.95 -0.60 -5.95
C GLU A 195 -14.86 -1.99 -5.28
N HIS A 196 -15.18 -2.11 -3.97
CA HIS A 196 -15.07 -3.35 -3.18
C HIS A 196 -13.74 -4.07 -3.32
N LEU A 197 -12.64 -3.31 -3.32
CA LEU A 197 -11.30 -3.85 -3.53
C LEU A 197 -10.78 -4.55 -2.27
N THR A 198 -10.15 -5.72 -2.47
CA THR A 198 -9.30 -6.33 -1.44
C THR A 198 -8.01 -5.51 -1.33
N CYS A 199 -7.69 -5.00 -0.14
CA CYS A 199 -6.59 -4.06 0.05
C CYS A 199 -5.65 -4.46 1.18
N LEU A 200 -4.34 -4.43 0.94
CA LEU A 200 -3.30 -4.50 1.97
C LEU A 200 -2.55 -3.16 1.98
N MET A 201 -2.50 -2.50 3.13
CA MET A 201 -1.82 -1.21 3.31
C MET A 201 -0.71 -1.31 4.35
N ILE A 202 0.53 -1.08 3.95
CA ILE A 202 1.64 -0.87 4.87
C ILE A 202 1.61 0.58 5.33
N THR A 203 1.67 0.81 6.64
CA THR A 203 1.78 2.15 7.23
C THR A 203 2.67 2.14 8.46
N HIS A 204 3.36 3.26 8.70
CA HIS A 204 4.05 3.53 9.97
C HIS A 204 3.17 4.30 10.95
N ASN A 205 2.05 4.86 10.50
CA ASN A 205 1.14 5.61 11.34
C ASN A 205 0.16 4.64 12.03
N MET A 206 0.34 4.45 13.34
CA MET A 206 -0.49 3.53 14.13
C MET A 206 -1.94 3.98 14.23
N GLN A 207 -2.20 5.30 14.26
CA GLN A 207 -3.56 5.81 14.24
C GLN A 207 -4.25 5.45 12.92
N SER A 208 -3.58 5.71 11.78
CA SER A 208 -4.13 5.31 10.47
C SER A 208 -4.34 3.80 10.36
N ALA A 209 -3.48 2.98 11.00
CA ALA A 209 -3.64 1.53 11.01
C ALA A 209 -4.87 1.07 11.80
N LEU A 210 -5.32 1.85 12.79
CA LEU A 210 -6.53 1.58 13.57
C LEU A 210 -7.78 2.21 12.95
N ASP A 211 -7.64 3.37 12.29
CA ASP A 211 -8.77 4.09 11.70
C ASP A 211 -9.20 3.49 10.36
N LEU A 212 -8.25 2.89 9.62
CA LEU A 212 -8.48 2.41 8.26
C LEU A 212 -8.54 0.88 8.20
N GLY A 213 -9.47 0.37 7.40
CA GLY A 213 -9.63 -1.06 7.14
C GLY A 213 -10.31 -1.82 8.28
N ASP A 214 -10.43 -3.13 8.08
CA ASP A 214 -11.21 -4.05 8.91
C ASP A 214 -10.34 -4.89 9.85
N ARG A 215 -9.06 -5.01 9.53
CA ARG A 215 -8.09 -5.85 10.22
C ARG A 215 -6.73 -5.18 10.31
N THR A 216 -6.05 -5.35 11.43
CA THR A 216 -4.70 -4.85 11.64
C THR A 216 -3.78 -6.00 11.97
N ILE A 217 -2.72 -6.16 11.20
CA ILE A 217 -1.66 -7.13 11.45
C ILE A 217 -0.34 -6.45 11.77
N MET A 218 0.45 -7.07 12.63
CA MET A 218 1.78 -6.61 12.98
C MET A 218 2.81 -7.65 12.57
N MET A 219 3.85 -7.18 11.88
CA MET A 219 4.97 -8.02 11.45
C MET A 219 6.22 -7.71 12.26
N ASP A 220 6.94 -8.76 12.62
CA ASP A 220 8.30 -8.70 13.16
C ASP A 220 9.09 -9.94 12.75
N GLY A 221 10.41 -9.79 12.48
CA GLY A 221 11.29 -10.90 12.14
C GLY A 221 10.84 -11.75 10.95
N GLY A 222 10.10 -11.15 9.99
CA GLY A 222 9.63 -11.85 8.80
C GLY A 222 8.36 -12.67 9.01
N ASN A 223 7.67 -12.51 10.15
CA ASN A 223 6.44 -13.22 10.46
C ASN A 223 5.35 -12.28 10.98
N ILE A 224 4.10 -12.76 11.06
CA ILE A 224 2.98 -12.06 11.69
C ILE A 224 3.03 -12.43 13.19
N VAL A 225 3.19 -11.41 14.03
CA VAL A 225 3.27 -11.56 15.51
C VAL A 225 1.99 -11.14 16.21
N PHE A 226 1.13 -10.39 15.53
CA PHE A 226 -0.16 -9.98 16.04
C PHE A 226 -1.15 -9.80 14.88
N ASP A 227 -2.40 -10.17 15.11
CA ASP A 227 -3.49 -10.13 14.13
C ASP A 227 -4.80 -9.87 14.88
N THR A 228 -5.50 -8.80 14.51
CA THR A 228 -6.74 -8.40 15.17
C THR A 228 -7.77 -7.89 14.17
N ARG A 229 -9.03 -8.21 14.42
CA ARG A 229 -10.20 -7.81 13.62
C ARG A 229 -11.46 -7.70 14.46
N GLY A 230 -12.51 -7.12 13.90
CA GLY A 230 -13.83 -7.02 14.54
C GLY A 230 -13.79 -6.21 15.83
N GLU A 231 -14.53 -6.65 16.87
CA GLU A 231 -14.70 -5.91 18.13
C GLU A 231 -13.38 -5.75 18.90
N GLU A 232 -12.47 -6.75 18.87
CA GLU A 232 -11.17 -6.62 19.52
C GLU A 232 -10.37 -5.46 18.93
N ARG A 233 -10.39 -5.31 17.60
CA ARG A 233 -9.71 -4.21 16.92
C ARG A 233 -10.32 -2.84 17.25
N LYS A 234 -11.66 -2.74 17.34
CA LYS A 234 -12.36 -1.48 17.66
C LYS A 234 -12.03 -0.96 19.05
N MET A 235 -11.74 -1.87 20.00
CA MET A 235 -11.33 -1.50 21.37
C MET A 235 -9.83 -1.20 21.48
N LEU A 236 -9.05 -1.44 20.44
CA LEU A 236 -7.61 -1.26 20.49
C LEU A 236 -7.25 0.22 20.37
N THR A 237 -6.43 0.70 21.29
CA THR A 237 -5.85 2.05 21.25
C THR A 237 -4.43 2.01 20.69
N VAL A 238 -3.90 3.17 20.27
CA VAL A 238 -2.50 3.29 19.84
C VAL A 238 -1.54 2.85 20.93
N GLU A 239 -1.83 3.18 22.20
CA GLU A 239 -1.03 2.73 23.35
C GLU A 239 -1.05 1.21 23.49
N GLY A 240 -2.25 0.60 23.41
CA GLY A 240 -2.40 -0.85 23.45
C GLY A 240 -1.68 -1.57 22.31
N LEU A 241 -1.65 -0.96 21.12
CA LEU A 241 -0.92 -1.46 19.96
C LEU A 241 0.60 -1.36 20.18
N LEU A 242 1.08 -0.25 20.75
CA LEU A 242 2.48 -0.05 21.13
C LEU A 242 2.96 -1.05 22.19
N ASP A 243 2.12 -1.32 23.20
CA ASP A 243 2.47 -2.28 24.26
C ASP A 243 2.58 -3.70 23.70
N ARG A 244 1.67 -4.10 22.79
CA ARG A 244 1.77 -5.39 22.09
C ARG A 244 3.03 -5.46 21.21
N PHE A 245 3.39 -4.36 20.55
CA PHE A 245 4.61 -4.26 19.76
C PHE A 245 5.86 -4.46 20.64
N ARG A 246 5.92 -3.78 21.79
CA ARG A 246 7.02 -3.93 22.76
C ARG A 246 7.15 -5.35 23.31
N ALA A 247 6.01 -5.98 23.60
CA ALA A 247 5.97 -7.35 24.09
C ALA A 247 6.46 -8.40 23.07
N SER A 248 6.14 -8.19 21.77
CA SER A 248 6.50 -9.12 20.69
C SER A 248 7.94 -8.99 20.24
N SER A 249 8.47 -7.76 20.16
CA SER A 249 9.80 -7.52 19.58
C SER A 249 10.95 -7.69 20.56
N GLY A 250 10.68 -7.79 21.88
CA GLY A 250 11.74 -7.98 22.91
C GLY A 250 12.83 -6.91 22.92
N LYS A 251 12.75 -5.91 22.06
CA LYS A 251 13.70 -4.81 21.91
C LYS A 251 13.10 -3.52 22.42
N LYS A 252 13.84 -2.82 23.30
CA LYS A 252 13.53 -1.43 23.63
C LYS A 252 13.52 -0.60 22.35
N LEU A 253 12.40 0.09 22.09
CA LEU A 253 12.25 1.10 21.04
C LEU A 253 13.10 2.35 21.36
N ASP A 254 14.43 2.22 21.45
CA ASP A 254 15.28 3.38 21.76
C ASP A 254 15.46 4.33 20.56
N ASN A 255 14.97 4.00 19.35
CA ASN A 255 15.22 4.84 18.16
C ASN A 255 14.02 5.12 17.25
N ASP A 256 12.81 4.66 17.52
CA ASP A 256 11.67 4.95 16.64
C ASP A 256 10.90 6.22 17.07
N ARG A 257 11.59 7.39 17.07
CA ARG A 257 10.94 8.71 17.15
C ARG A 257 9.90 8.93 16.03
N MET A 258 9.92 8.14 14.96
CA MET A 258 8.91 8.19 13.89
C MET A 258 7.54 7.66 14.32
N LEU A 259 7.47 6.74 15.27
CA LEU A 259 6.19 6.21 15.76
C LEU A 259 5.44 7.20 16.67
N LEU A 260 6.11 8.21 17.19
CA LEU A 260 5.56 9.18 18.15
C LEU A 260 5.25 10.57 17.53
N SER A 261 5.51 10.79 16.24
CA SER A 261 5.41 12.12 15.62
C SER A 261 3.98 12.64 15.38
N THR A 262 2.95 11.99 15.90
CA THR A 262 1.56 12.44 15.76
C THR A 262 0.78 12.62 17.06
N VAL A 263 1.42 12.61 18.22
CA VAL A 263 0.79 13.16 19.41
C VAL A 263 0.97 14.69 19.34
N LYS A 264 0.04 15.39 18.71
CA LYS A 264 -0.04 16.85 18.79
C LYS A 264 -0.20 17.24 20.26
N ASP A 265 0.77 17.98 20.77
CA ASP A 265 0.61 18.81 21.96
C ASP A 265 -0.64 19.68 21.78
N THR A 266 -1.70 19.34 22.47
CA THR A 266 -2.81 20.25 22.69
C THR A 266 -2.28 21.36 23.59
N PRO A 267 -2.25 22.64 23.19
CA PRO A 267 -1.78 23.69 24.06
C PRO A 267 -2.70 23.76 25.27
N ARG A 268 -2.16 23.45 26.45
CA ARG A 268 -2.81 23.77 27.73
C ARG A 268 -2.96 25.27 27.79
N ASN A 269 -4.19 25.73 27.67
CA ASN A 269 -4.56 27.10 28.01
C ASN A 269 -4.19 27.38 29.48
N PHE A 270 -3.09 28.06 29.70
CA PHE A 270 -2.89 28.78 30.96
C PHE A 270 -3.64 30.13 30.84
N LYS A 271 -4.79 30.16 31.53
CA LYS A 271 -5.40 31.44 31.94
C LYS A 271 -4.56 32.01 33.08
N HIS A 272 -4.04 33.17 32.89
CA HIS A 272 -3.89 34.18 33.95
C HIS A 272 -4.37 35.50 33.42
#